data_4f7f53d6b4d47c19d4d372b200fd754b
#
_entry.id   4f7f53d6b4d47c19d4d372b200fd754b
#
_cell.length_a   1.000
_cell.length_b   1.000
_cell.length_c   1.000
_cell.angle_alpha   90.00
_cell.angle_beta   90.00
_cell.angle_gamma   90.00
#
_symmetry.space_group_name_H-M   'P 1'
#
loop_
_entity.id
_entity.type
_entity.pdbx_description
1 polymer ?
#
loop_
_entity_poly.entity_id
_entity_poly.type
_entity_poly.pdbx_seq_one_letter_code
_entity_poly.pdbx_strand_id
1 'polypeptide(L)'
;RFAAMRSLTVQIAGGTAAIAAAYAGAGIYALTINPVFSSLMLLAINYRQNPLPLRLRPGRKALGKVFSFSAYQFSFQLINYFSRNLDKLLMGRYMSLSQLGYYDKSYRLMMLPLQNIAYVISPVMHPIFSEMQHDLKQLGASYLKVVRLLAFIGLPLSAVLFFTAQELVLIIFGDQWEPSVPVFRILALSVGIQIVMSTSG
;
A
#
# COMPACT_ATOMS: atom_id res chain seq x y z
N ARG A 1 12.11 -17.24 9.82
CA ARG A 1 10.96 -18.01 10.30
C ARG A 1 10.47 -17.53 11.68
N PHE A 2 11.36 -17.35 12.65
CA PHE A 2 11.01 -16.94 14.01
C PHE A 2 10.29 -15.57 14.09
N ALA A 3 10.76 -14.58 13.35
CA ALA A 3 10.15 -13.25 13.30
C ALA A 3 8.73 -13.27 12.70
N ALA A 4 8.50 -14.09 11.67
CA ALA A 4 7.19 -14.21 11.03
C ALA A 4 6.16 -14.87 11.97
N MET A 5 6.53 -15.95 12.66
CA MET A 5 5.65 -16.61 13.63
C MET A 5 5.29 -15.68 14.80
N ARG A 6 6.27 -14.92 15.30
CA ARG A 6 6.05 -13.92 16.35
C ARG A 6 5.06 -12.83 15.90
N SER A 7 5.23 -12.31 14.69
CA SER A 7 4.30 -11.30 14.16
C SER A 7 2.89 -11.84 13.98
N LEU A 8 2.76 -13.08 13.52
CA LEU A 8 1.46 -13.75 13.40
C LEU A 8 0.77 -13.94 14.75
N THR A 9 1.48 -14.45 15.76
CA THR A 9 0.88 -14.64 17.09
C THR A 9 0.43 -13.34 17.74
N VAL A 10 1.22 -12.28 17.60
CA VAL A 10 0.86 -10.94 18.10
C VAL A 10 -0.33 -10.37 17.36
N GLN A 11 -0.40 -10.53 16.03
CA GLN A 11 -1.53 -10.05 15.23
C GLN A 11 -2.83 -10.82 15.53
N ILE A 12 -2.76 -12.12 15.73
CA ILE A 12 -3.92 -12.92 16.13
C ILE A 12 -4.41 -12.48 17.51
N ALA A 13 -3.52 -12.34 18.48
CA ALA A 13 -3.88 -11.89 19.83
C ALA A 13 -4.47 -10.46 19.83
N GLY A 14 -3.91 -9.53 19.04
CA GLY A 14 -4.43 -8.19 18.90
C GLY A 14 -5.80 -8.15 18.19
N GLY A 15 -5.97 -8.99 17.17
CA GLY A 15 -7.25 -9.14 16.47
C GLY A 15 -8.36 -9.70 17.35
N THR A 16 -8.07 -10.75 18.14
CA THR A 16 -9.05 -11.30 19.09
C THR A 16 -9.42 -10.32 20.19
N ALA A 17 -8.44 -9.54 20.69
CA ALA A 17 -8.71 -8.48 21.67
C ALA A 17 -9.59 -7.37 21.08
N ALA A 18 -9.38 -6.97 19.82
CA ALA A 18 -10.19 -5.97 19.14
C ALA A 18 -11.63 -6.47 18.91
N ILE A 19 -11.80 -7.74 18.53
CA ILE A 19 -13.13 -8.36 18.37
C ILE A 19 -13.86 -8.41 19.71
N ALA A 20 -13.20 -8.86 20.78
CA ALA A 20 -13.79 -8.89 22.11
C ALA A 20 -14.23 -7.49 22.57
N ALA A 21 -13.42 -6.47 22.32
CA ALA A 21 -13.77 -5.08 22.64
C ALA A 21 -14.96 -4.56 21.81
N ALA A 22 -15.07 -4.97 20.55
CA ALA A 22 -16.22 -4.61 19.72
C ALA A 22 -17.53 -5.21 20.29
N TYR A 23 -17.50 -6.47 20.72
CA TYR A 23 -18.64 -7.10 21.39
C TYR A 23 -18.95 -6.48 22.75
N ALA A 24 -17.96 -5.95 23.46
CA ALA A 24 -18.14 -5.23 24.72
C ALA A 24 -18.67 -3.80 24.54
N GLY A 25 -18.96 -3.37 23.32
CA GLY A 25 -19.56 -2.07 23.03
C GLY A 25 -18.57 -0.93 22.84
N ALA A 26 -17.26 -1.22 22.62
CA ALA A 26 -16.26 -0.19 22.39
C ALA A 26 -16.41 0.58 21.07
N GLY A 27 -17.36 0.19 20.22
CA GLY A 27 -17.68 0.89 18.97
C GLY A 27 -16.45 1.09 18.07
N ILE A 28 -16.27 2.32 17.60
CA ILE A 28 -15.16 2.67 16.67
C ILE A 28 -13.77 2.51 17.30
N TYR A 29 -13.67 2.58 18.63
CA TYR A 29 -12.40 2.43 19.34
C TYR A 29 -11.85 0.99 19.27
N ALA A 30 -12.68 -0.01 19.04
CA ALA A 30 -12.23 -1.39 18.82
C ALA A 30 -11.22 -1.50 17.69
N LEU A 31 -11.34 -0.66 16.64
CA LEU A 31 -10.41 -0.65 15.51
C LEU A 31 -8.99 -0.19 15.88
N THR A 32 -8.86 0.61 16.95
CA THR A 32 -7.54 1.11 17.41
C THR A 32 -6.84 0.14 18.34
N ILE A 33 -7.55 -0.81 18.92
CA ILE A 33 -6.99 -1.75 19.89
C ILE A 33 -5.95 -2.66 19.24
N ASN A 34 -6.24 -3.22 18.07
CA ASN A 34 -5.31 -4.13 17.41
C ASN A 34 -3.94 -3.48 17.10
N PRO A 35 -3.84 -2.32 16.43
CA PRO A 35 -2.53 -1.72 16.16
C PRO A 35 -1.80 -1.28 17.43
N VAL A 36 -2.49 -0.77 18.43
CA VAL A 36 -1.86 -0.35 19.70
C VAL A 36 -1.35 -1.57 20.46
N PHE A 37 -2.18 -2.60 20.63
CA PHE A 37 -1.79 -3.83 21.33
C PHE A 37 -0.61 -4.52 20.63
N SER A 38 -0.68 -4.67 19.31
CA SER A 38 0.38 -5.28 18.52
C SER A 38 1.71 -4.52 18.62
N SER A 39 1.67 -3.19 18.59
CA SER A 39 2.87 -2.35 18.73
C SER A 39 3.51 -2.47 20.11
N LEU A 40 2.70 -2.43 21.17
CA LEU A 40 3.20 -2.57 22.54
C LEU A 40 3.78 -3.96 22.79
N MET A 41 3.11 -5.00 22.32
CA MET A 41 3.56 -6.39 22.47
C MET A 41 4.87 -6.63 21.70
N LEU A 42 4.98 -6.14 20.47
CA LEU A 42 6.22 -6.23 19.69
C LEU A 42 7.35 -5.43 20.35
N LEU A 43 7.07 -4.26 20.88
CA LEU A 43 8.05 -3.48 21.63
C LEU A 43 8.56 -4.25 22.84
N ALA A 44 7.66 -4.81 23.65
CA ALA A 44 8.01 -5.57 24.85
C ALA A 44 8.86 -6.81 24.51
N ILE A 45 8.48 -7.56 23.46
CA ILE A 45 9.22 -8.74 23.02
C ILE A 45 10.61 -8.35 22.49
N ASN A 46 10.71 -7.31 21.66
CA ASN A 46 11.97 -6.82 21.12
C ASN A 46 12.91 -6.31 22.22
N TYR A 47 12.37 -5.58 23.19
CA TYR A 47 13.16 -5.08 24.32
C TYR A 47 13.68 -6.20 25.21
N ARG A 48 12.89 -7.26 25.43
CA ARG A 48 13.36 -8.44 26.18
C ARG A 48 14.45 -9.23 25.44
N GLN A 49 14.37 -9.32 24.11
CA GLN A 49 15.36 -10.06 23.33
C GLN A 49 16.68 -9.29 23.15
N ASN A 50 16.60 -7.98 23.01
CA ASN A 50 17.75 -7.09 22.85
C ASN A 50 17.55 -5.85 23.77
N PRO A 51 17.94 -5.94 25.03
CA PRO A 51 17.86 -4.80 25.95
C PRO A 51 18.85 -3.72 25.51
N LEU A 52 18.37 -2.77 24.73
CA LEU A 52 19.16 -1.60 24.36
C LEU A 52 19.19 -0.65 25.56
N PRO A 53 20.38 -0.20 26.01
CA PRO A 53 20.47 0.82 27.02
C PRO A 53 19.85 2.11 26.48
N LEU A 54 18.64 2.45 26.91
CA LEU A 54 17.98 3.70 26.57
C LEU A 54 18.75 4.87 27.22
N ARG A 55 19.82 5.33 26.56
CA ARG A 55 20.48 6.57 26.94
C ARG A 55 19.63 7.75 26.47
N LEU A 56 18.87 8.31 27.37
CA LEU A 56 18.02 9.50 27.13
C LEU A 56 18.80 10.80 26.86
N ARG A 57 20.14 10.72 26.70
CA ARG A 57 20.98 11.87 26.33
C ARG A 57 21.53 11.67 24.92
N PRO A 58 20.78 12.02 23.89
CA PRO A 58 21.31 12.04 22.53
C PRO A 58 22.38 13.13 22.44
N GLY A 59 23.59 12.75 22.05
CA GLY A 59 24.64 13.73 21.81
C GLY A 59 24.23 14.68 20.67
N ARG A 60 24.37 15.99 20.86
CA ARG A 60 24.03 17.00 19.84
C ARG A 60 24.64 16.70 18.46
N LYS A 61 25.84 16.13 18.43
CA LYS A 61 26.54 15.71 17.17
C LYS A 61 25.84 14.54 16.47
N ALA A 62 25.29 13.58 17.22
CA ALA A 62 24.55 12.46 16.65
C ALA A 62 23.18 12.93 16.11
N LEU A 63 22.49 13.79 16.83
CA LEU A 63 21.26 14.43 16.37
C LEU A 63 21.47 15.23 15.09
N GLY A 64 22.53 16.02 14.97
CA GLY A 64 22.81 16.80 13.76
C GLY A 64 23.04 15.95 12.50
N LYS A 65 23.69 14.79 12.63
CA LYS A 65 23.89 13.85 11.52
C LYS A 65 22.58 13.20 11.04
N VAL A 66 21.70 12.85 11.98
CA VAL A 66 20.42 12.20 11.66
C VAL A 66 19.38 13.23 11.22
N PHE A 67 19.43 14.45 11.76
CA PHE A 67 18.42 15.49 11.52
C PHE A 67 18.33 15.88 10.03
N SER A 68 19.47 16.09 9.38
CA SER A 68 19.49 16.48 7.96
C SER A 68 18.82 15.39 7.10
N PHE A 69 19.25 14.14 7.26
CA PHE A 69 18.64 13.01 6.54
C PHE A 69 17.14 12.87 6.85
N SER A 70 16.78 12.95 8.13
CA SER A 70 15.37 12.84 8.57
C SER A 70 14.51 13.97 8.03
N ALA A 71 15.03 15.20 7.97
CA ALA A 71 14.31 16.35 7.42
C ALA A 71 14.04 16.18 5.92
N TYR A 72 15.04 15.75 5.15
CA TYR A 72 14.85 15.45 3.73
C TYR A 72 13.85 14.31 3.52
N GLN A 73 13.99 13.23 4.28
CA GLN A 73 13.07 12.09 4.20
C GLN A 73 11.64 12.49 4.59
N PHE A 74 11.48 13.29 5.64
CA PHE A 74 10.18 13.81 6.05
C PHE A 74 9.55 14.68 4.94
N SER A 75 10.32 15.63 4.39
CA SER A 75 9.85 16.49 3.31
C SER A 75 9.46 15.67 2.07
N PHE A 76 10.26 14.69 1.69
CA PHE A 76 9.95 13.78 0.60
C PHE A 76 8.65 13.01 0.85
N GLN A 77 8.49 12.43 2.05
CA GLN A 77 7.28 11.71 2.41
C GLN A 77 6.05 12.61 2.44
N LEU A 78 6.20 13.83 2.93
CA LEU A 78 5.11 14.80 2.97
C LEU A 78 4.62 15.16 1.56
N ILE A 79 5.55 15.51 0.66
CA ILE A 79 5.23 15.82 -0.74
C ILE A 79 4.60 14.61 -1.42
N ASN A 80 5.18 13.43 -1.25
CA ASN A 80 4.66 12.19 -1.82
C ASN A 80 3.26 11.84 -1.30
N TYR A 81 3.02 12.06 0.00
CA TYR A 81 1.69 11.87 0.58
C TYR A 81 0.65 12.79 -0.05
N PHE A 82 0.94 14.09 -0.15
CA PHE A 82 0.03 15.05 -0.78
C PHE A 82 -0.17 14.75 -2.27
N SER A 83 0.89 14.44 -3.00
CA SER A 83 0.79 14.06 -4.42
C SER A 83 -0.11 12.85 -4.65
N ARG A 84 -0.01 11.82 -3.79
CA ARG A 84 -0.79 10.59 -3.91
C ARG A 84 -2.21 10.68 -3.38
N ASN A 85 -2.52 11.68 -2.57
CA ASN A 85 -3.84 11.82 -1.94
C ASN A 85 -4.51 13.14 -2.30
N LEU A 86 -3.95 13.91 -3.24
CA LEU A 86 -4.50 15.21 -3.63
C LEU A 86 -5.93 15.08 -4.18
N ASP A 87 -6.19 14.04 -4.95
CA ASP A 87 -7.50 13.68 -5.46
C ASP A 87 -8.52 13.50 -4.33
N LYS A 88 -8.17 12.71 -3.31
CA LYS A 88 -9.02 12.46 -2.14
C LYS A 88 -9.22 13.72 -1.29
N LEU A 89 -8.18 14.53 -1.14
CA LEU A 89 -8.27 15.82 -0.43
C LEU A 89 -9.20 16.80 -1.15
N LEU A 90 -9.10 16.90 -2.47
CA LEU A 90 -9.98 17.73 -3.27
C LEU A 90 -11.42 17.22 -3.23
N MET A 91 -11.64 15.92 -3.37
CA MET A 91 -12.97 15.33 -3.26
C MET A 91 -13.57 15.55 -1.86
N GLY A 92 -12.78 15.35 -0.79
CA GLY A 92 -13.25 15.60 0.58
C GLY A 92 -13.57 17.07 0.85
N ARG A 93 -12.96 18.01 0.12
CA ARG A 93 -13.23 19.46 0.24
C ARG A 93 -14.44 19.91 -0.54
N TYR A 94 -14.66 19.37 -1.74
CA TYR A 94 -15.66 19.87 -2.70
C TYR A 94 -16.87 18.95 -2.89
N MET A 95 -16.78 17.70 -2.43
CA MET A 95 -17.81 16.69 -2.60
C MET A 95 -18.32 16.18 -1.25
N SER A 96 -19.38 15.36 -1.27
CA SER A 96 -19.90 14.73 -0.05
C SER A 96 -19.00 13.60 0.46
N LEU A 97 -19.11 13.29 1.75
CA LEU A 97 -18.38 12.16 2.36
C LEU A 97 -18.79 10.83 1.71
N SER A 98 -20.02 10.69 1.26
CA SER A 98 -20.48 9.50 0.55
C SER A 98 -19.79 9.35 -0.81
N GLN A 99 -19.65 10.43 -1.57
CA GLN A 99 -18.93 10.41 -2.85
C GLN A 99 -17.44 10.10 -2.67
N LEU A 100 -16.80 10.66 -1.63
CA LEU A 100 -15.44 10.29 -1.27
C LEU A 100 -15.34 8.81 -0.91
N GLY A 101 -16.33 8.25 -0.21
CA GLY A 101 -16.39 6.84 0.12
C GLY A 101 -16.48 5.95 -1.13
N TYR A 102 -17.34 6.30 -2.09
CA TYR A 102 -17.47 5.58 -3.36
C TYR A 102 -16.17 5.60 -4.18
N TYR A 103 -15.50 6.75 -4.22
CA TYR A 103 -14.21 6.89 -4.87
C TYR A 103 -13.12 6.03 -4.19
N ASP A 104 -13.00 6.11 -2.86
CA ASP A 104 -11.97 5.35 -2.12
C ASP A 104 -12.14 3.83 -2.29
N LYS A 105 -13.37 3.33 -2.28
CA LYS A 105 -13.66 1.91 -2.54
C LYS A 105 -13.28 1.49 -3.96
N SER A 106 -13.67 2.30 -4.96
CA SER A 106 -13.30 2.08 -6.35
C SER A 106 -11.77 2.08 -6.56
N TYR A 107 -11.09 3.04 -5.94
CA TYR A 107 -9.63 3.15 -6.00
C TYR A 107 -8.93 1.95 -5.36
N ARG A 108 -9.40 1.49 -4.21
CA ARG A 108 -8.85 0.29 -3.55
C ARG A 108 -9.03 -0.96 -4.40
N LEU A 109 -10.19 -1.13 -5.02
CA LEU A 109 -10.45 -2.26 -5.91
C LEU A 109 -9.54 -2.25 -7.14
N MET A 110 -9.33 -1.07 -7.75
CA MET A 110 -8.38 -0.87 -8.85
C MET A 110 -6.94 -1.22 -8.42
N MET A 111 -6.54 -0.88 -7.20
CA MET A 111 -5.18 -1.11 -6.71
C MET A 111 -4.85 -2.58 -6.45
N LEU A 112 -5.84 -3.45 -6.23
CA LEU A 112 -5.60 -4.87 -5.92
C LEU A 112 -4.78 -5.59 -7.02
N PRO A 113 -5.20 -5.59 -8.29
CA PRO A 113 -4.41 -6.26 -9.34
C PRO A 113 -3.07 -5.57 -9.58
N LEU A 114 -3.02 -4.24 -9.51
CA LEU A 114 -1.81 -3.46 -9.72
C LEU A 114 -0.72 -3.80 -8.69
N GLN A 115 -1.07 -3.82 -7.41
CA GLN A 115 -0.13 -4.14 -6.35
C GLN A 115 0.36 -5.58 -6.45
N ASN A 116 -0.51 -6.55 -6.70
CA ASN A 116 -0.12 -7.95 -6.82
C ASN A 116 0.86 -8.18 -7.98
N ILE A 117 0.65 -7.55 -9.12
CA ILE A 117 1.56 -7.66 -10.28
C ILE A 117 2.90 -6.96 -9.97
N ALA A 118 2.88 -5.75 -9.43
CA ALA A 118 4.08 -5.01 -9.10
C ALA A 118 4.94 -5.72 -8.03
N TYR A 119 4.32 -6.30 -6.99
CA TYR A 119 5.05 -7.06 -5.95
C TYR A 119 5.75 -8.31 -6.47
N VAL A 120 5.25 -8.93 -7.52
CA VAL A 120 5.89 -10.11 -8.12
C VAL A 120 7.04 -9.69 -9.04
N ILE A 121 6.87 -8.61 -9.79
CA ILE A 121 7.80 -8.23 -10.86
C ILE A 121 8.98 -7.43 -10.33
N SER A 122 8.76 -6.44 -9.48
CA SER A 122 9.82 -5.54 -9.00
C SER A 122 11.01 -6.26 -8.35
N PRO A 123 10.83 -7.24 -7.44
CA PRO A 123 11.93 -7.95 -6.81
C PRO A 123 12.77 -8.78 -7.79
N VAL A 124 12.16 -9.22 -8.90
CA VAL A 124 12.84 -10.03 -9.92
C VAL A 124 13.61 -9.15 -10.90
N MET A 125 13.06 -7.98 -11.23
CA MET A 125 13.65 -7.09 -12.24
C MET A 125 14.89 -6.35 -11.73
N HIS A 126 14.90 -5.94 -10.45
CA HIS A 126 16.03 -5.19 -9.89
C HIS A 126 17.38 -5.90 -10.00
N PRO A 127 17.54 -7.17 -9.59
CA PRO A 127 18.80 -7.91 -9.76
C PRO A 127 19.20 -8.05 -11.22
N ILE A 128 18.25 -8.43 -12.10
CA ILE A 128 18.51 -8.67 -13.52
C ILE A 128 19.00 -7.40 -14.22
N PHE A 129 18.36 -6.26 -13.96
CA PHE A 129 18.78 -4.98 -14.54
C PHE A 129 20.10 -4.48 -13.96
N SER A 130 20.40 -4.77 -12.69
CA SER A 130 21.66 -4.45 -12.07
C SER A 130 22.84 -5.21 -12.71
N GLU A 131 22.66 -6.47 -13.07
CA GLU A 131 23.67 -7.27 -13.78
C GLU A 131 23.96 -6.74 -15.19
N MET A 132 22.92 -6.19 -15.86
CA MET A 132 23.01 -5.68 -17.23
C MET A 132 23.41 -4.20 -17.34
N GLN A 133 23.72 -3.53 -16.22
CA GLN A 133 24.01 -2.08 -16.20
C GLN A 133 25.16 -1.63 -17.11
N HIS A 134 26.07 -2.54 -17.46
CA HIS A 134 27.22 -2.26 -18.33
C HIS A 134 26.93 -2.44 -19.83
N ASP A 135 25.79 -3.04 -20.20
CA ASP A 135 25.34 -3.20 -21.57
C ASP A 135 23.95 -2.57 -21.78
N LEU A 136 23.95 -1.30 -22.13
CA LEU A 136 22.70 -0.52 -22.31
C LEU A 136 21.80 -1.08 -23.44
N LYS A 137 22.37 -1.74 -24.48
CA LYS A 137 21.59 -2.34 -25.54
C LYS A 137 20.84 -3.58 -25.04
N GLN A 138 21.53 -4.44 -24.32
CA GLN A 138 20.94 -5.64 -23.73
C GLN A 138 19.90 -5.26 -22.64
N LEU A 139 20.24 -4.27 -21.83
CA LEU A 139 19.32 -3.72 -20.81
C LEU A 139 18.02 -3.18 -21.47
N GLY A 140 18.14 -2.34 -22.51
CA GLY A 140 17.00 -1.80 -23.23
C GLY A 140 16.12 -2.87 -23.89
N ALA A 141 16.75 -3.86 -24.52
CA ALA A 141 16.02 -4.98 -25.12
C ALA A 141 15.27 -5.82 -24.07
N SER A 142 15.88 -6.07 -22.93
CA SER A 142 15.28 -6.80 -21.81
C SER A 142 14.14 -6.01 -21.18
N TYR A 143 14.32 -4.70 -20.96
CA TYR A 143 13.27 -3.81 -20.49
C TYR A 143 12.04 -3.81 -21.41
N LEU A 144 12.24 -3.67 -22.72
CA LEU A 144 11.14 -3.69 -23.68
C LEU A 144 10.39 -5.03 -23.70
N LYS A 145 11.06 -6.17 -23.48
CA LYS A 145 10.39 -7.46 -23.33
C LYS A 145 9.45 -7.47 -22.12
N VAL A 146 9.90 -6.93 -21.00
CA VAL A 146 9.09 -6.83 -19.79
C VAL A 146 7.89 -5.90 -20.00
N VAL A 147 8.11 -4.73 -20.59
CA VAL A 147 7.05 -3.77 -20.92
C VAL A 147 5.99 -4.41 -21.83
N ARG A 148 6.42 -5.15 -22.87
CA ARG A 148 5.49 -5.87 -23.76
C ARG A 148 4.69 -6.94 -23.02
N LEU A 149 5.34 -7.71 -22.16
CA LEU A 149 4.67 -8.74 -21.35
C LEU A 149 3.61 -8.11 -20.44
N LEU A 150 3.97 -7.01 -19.78
CA LEU A 150 3.05 -6.30 -18.89
C LEU A 150 1.89 -5.65 -19.64
N ALA A 151 2.14 -5.11 -20.83
CA ALA A 151 1.09 -4.59 -21.67
C ALA A 151 0.15 -5.71 -22.15
N PHE A 152 0.72 -6.87 -22.51
CA PHE A 152 -0.06 -8.04 -22.92
C PHE A 152 -0.97 -8.59 -21.82
N ILE A 153 -0.56 -8.50 -20.56
CA ILE A 153 -1.37 -8.90 -19.40
C ILE A 153 -2.29 -7.75 -18.95
N GLY A 154 -1.74 -6.55 -18.84
CA GLY A 154 -2.41 -5.40 -18.24
C GLY A 154 -3.57 -4.85 -19.07
N LEU A 155 -3.43 -4.80 -20.40
CA LEU A 155 -4.49 -4.28 -21.26
C LEU A 155 -5.74 -5.18 -21.30
N PRO A 156 -5.63 -6.51 -21.47
CA PRO A 156 -6.79 -7.39 -21.35
C PRO A 156 -7.41 -7.36 -19.94
N LEU A 157 -6.58 -7.32 -18.90
CA LEU A 157 -7.06 -7.21 -17.52
C LEU A 157 -7.87 -5.92 -17.30
N SER A 158 -7.38 -4.79 -17.81
CA SER A 158 -8.10 -3.51 -17.77
C SER A 158 -9.46 -3.61 -18.47
N ALA A 159 -9.53 -4.26 -19.64
CA ALA A 159 -10.79 -4.49 -20.34
C ALA A 159 -11.75 -5.38 -19.52
N VAL A 160 -11.25 -6.49 -18.97
CA VAL A 160 -12.06 -7.37 -18.10
C VAL A 160 -12.62 -6.58 -16.91
N LEU A 161 -11.79 -5.83 -16.20
CA LEU A 161 -12.22 -5.02 -15.04
C LEU A 161 -13.25 -3.96 -15.44
N PHE A 162 -13.14 -3.38 -16.64
CA PHE A 162 -14.09 -2.40 -17.14
C PHE A 162 -15.47 -3.03 -17.41
N PHE A 163 -15.50 -4.18 -18.08
CA PHE A 163 -16.75 -4.84 -18.45
C PHE A 163 -17.43 -5.51 -17.25
N THR A 164 -16.64 -6.07 -16.31
CA THR A 164 -17.17 -6.72 -15.10
C THR A 164 -17.24 -5.78 -13.89
N ALA A 165 -17.18 -4.47 -14.11
CA ALA A 165 -17.12 -3.48 -13.03
C ALA A 165 -18.31 -3.56 -12.08
N GLN A 166 -19.51 -3.78 -12.60
CA GLN A 166 -20.74 -3.86 -11.82
C GLN A 166 -20.74 -5.10 -10.94
N GLU A 167 -20.47 -6.26 -11.53
CA GLU A 167 -20.45 -7.54 -10.82
C GLU A 167 -19.40 -7.54 -9.73
N LEU A 168 -18.21 -7.03 -10.02
CA LEU A 168 -17.11 -6.96 -9.05
C LEU A 168 -17.47 -6.07 -7.85
N VAL A 169 -18.04 -4.90 -8.09
CA VAL A 169 -18.42 -3.99 -7.00
C VAL A 169 -19.54 -4.60 -6.16
N LEU A 170 -20.56 -5.16 -6.78
CA LEU A 170 -21.69 -5.73 -6.06
C LEU A 170 -21.33 -6.99 -5.28
N ILE A 171 -20.52 -7.88 -5.85
CA ILE A 171 -20.09 -9.12 -5.17
C ILE A 171 -19.15 -8.80 -4.00
N ILE A 172 -18.22 -7.85 -4.15
CA ILE A 172 -17.20 -7.59 -3.12
C ILE A 172 -17.73 -6.66 -2.03
N PHE A 173 -18.54 -5.66 -2.37
CA PHE A 173 -18.95 -4.62 -1.43
C PHE A 173 -20.46 -4.64 -1.11
N GLY A 174 -21.27 -5.27 -1.96
CA GLY A 174 -22.74 -5.30 -1.84
C GLY A 174 -23.44 -4.13 -2.53
N ASP A 175 -24.77 -4.23 -2.60
CA ASP A 175 -25.64 -3.34 -3.39
C ASP A 175 -25.56 -1.86 -2.97
N GLN A 176 -25.32 -1.61 -1.70
CA GLN A 176 -25.14 -0.24 -1.16
C GLN A 176 -23.99 0.54 -1.83
N TRP A 177 -23.07 -0.15 -2.53
CA TRP A 177 -21.94 0.44 -3.22
C TRP A 177 -22.10 0.58 -4.72
N GLU A 178 -23.31 0.34 -5.25
CA GLU A 178 -23.62 0.50 -6.67
C GLU A 178 -23.16 1.87 -7.24
N PRO A 179 -23.29 3.02 -6.52
CA PRO A 179 -22.78 4.30 -7.02
C PRO A 179 -21.26 4.35 -7.23
N SER A 180 -20.49 3.36 -6.74
CA SER A 180 -19.04 3.22 -7.02
C SER A 180 -18.76 2.64 -8.40
N VAL A 181 -19.73 1.98 -9.06
CA VAL A 181 -19.54 1.29 -10.35
C VAL A 181 -19.03 2.22 -11.45
N PRO A 182 -19.64 3.38 -11.73
CA PRO A 182 -19.15 4.27 -12.79
C PRO A 182 -17.74 4.79 -12.49
N VAL A 183 -17.44 5.08 -11.22
CA VAL A 183 -16.10 5.51 -10.79
C VAL A 183 -15.08 4.40 -11.02
N PHE A 184 -15.39 3.17 -10.58
CA PHE A 184 -14.49 2.03 -10.78
C PHE A 184 -14.29 1.72 -12.26
N ARG A 185 -15.32 1.83 -13.09
CA ARG A 185 -15.24 1.60 -14.54
C ARG A 185 -14.25 2.55 -15.21
N ILE A 186 -14.26 3.83 -14.86
CA ILE A 186 -13.30 4.81 -15.36
C ILE A 186 -11.88 4.49 -14.87
N LEU A 187 -11.72 4.18 -13.58
CA LEU A 187 -10.42 3.84 -13.00
C LEU A 187 -9.85 2.54 -13.59
N ALA A 188 -10.69 1.55 -13.90
CA ALA A 188 -10.29 0.30 -14.50
C ALA A 188 -9.57 0.47 -15.84
N LEU A 189 -9.94 1.48 -16.65
CA LEU A 189 -9.24 1.79 -17.90
C LEU A 189 -7.78 2.18 -17.68
N SER A 190 -7.46 2.78 -16.55
CA SER A 190 -6.08 3.20 -16.24
C SER A 190 -5.20 2.05 -15.75
N VAL A 191 -5.76 0.91 -15.33
CA VAL A 191 -5.02 -0.21 -14.72
C VAL A 191 -3.95 -0.75 -15.67
N GLY A 192 -4.30 -0.98 -16.93
CA GLY A 192 -3.36 -1.50 -17.93
C GLY A 192 -2.15 -0.58 -18.11
N ILE A 193 -2.39 0.72 -18.20
CA ILE A 193 -1.33 1.72 -18.33
C ILE A 193 -0.47 1.78 -17.05
N GLN A 194 -1.09 1.77 -15.89
CA GLN A 194 -0.38 1.82 -14.60
C GLN A 194 0.47 0.57 -14.37
N ILE A 195 0.02 -0.62 -14.80
CA ILE A 195 0.82 -1.86 -14.75
C ILE A 195 2.09 -1.70 -15.60
N VAL A 196 1.97 -1.18 -16.80
CA VAL A 196 3.13 -0.92 -17.66
C VAL A 196 4.07 0.12 -17.03
N MET A 197 3.52 1.20 -16.51
CA MET A 197 4.31 2.27 -15.88
C MET A 197 4.97 1.83 -14.57
N SER A 198 4.49 0.78 -13.90
CA SER A 198 5.08 0.29 -12.65
C SER A 198 6.50 -0.27 -12.80
N THR A 199 6.98 -0.43 -14.04
CA THR A 199 8.37 -0.82 -14.33
C THR A 199 9.37 0.33 -14.29
N SER A 200 8.92 1.57 -14.30
CA SER A 200 9.78 2.75 -14.42
C SER A 200 10.05 3.47 -13.11
N GLY A 201 9.51 3.00 -11.97
CA GLY A 201 9.74 3.69 -10.69
C GLY A 201 9.35 2.91 -9.48
#